data_48cb2d9656faf92f955c3eb0b5497f0e
#
_entry.id   48cb2d9656faf92f955c3eb0b5497f0e
#
_cell.length_a   1.000
_cell.length_b   1.000
_cell.length_c   1.000
_cell.angle_alpha   90.00
_cell.angle_beta   90.00
_cell.angle_gamma   90.00
#
_symmetry.space_group_name_H-M   'P 1'
#
loop_
_entity.id
_entity.type
_entity.pdbx_description
1 polymer ?
#
loop_
_entity_poly.entity_id
_entity_poly.type
_entity_poly.pdbx_seq_one_letter_code
_entity_poly.pdbx_strand_id
1 'polypeptide(L)'
;MPLPTAMPRHAPGIGLDLQPIDVTDADAVRWLEACCWPDQADRFHRLEAAVELARAAPPEIRQGDAVATVSAAVREAAAHGHPVVTTSWALSYLPEDGQRAFVAELDRVATEVDLSWVSVESPAQTPGLPIPSTAATEHLSVLALTTWRGGERRVHRLGTAHPHGYWLHWEAATGR
;
A
#
# COMPACT_ATOMS: atom_id res chain seq x y z
N MET A 1 1.84 5.76 21.01
CA MET A 1 1.91 4.29 20.89
C MET A 1 3.32 3.84 21.22
N PRO A 2 3.54 2.83 22.07
CA PRO A 2 4.87 2.27 22.24
C PRO A 2 5.32 1.62 20.93
N LEU A 3 6.50 2.00 20.47
CA LEU A 3 7.11 1.32 19.32
C LEU A 3 7.54 -0.08 19.74
N PRO A 4 7.45 -1.07 18.83
CA PRO A 4 7.94 -2.41 19.13
C PRO A 4 9.45 -2.37 19.41
N THR A 5 9.91 -3.19 20.34
CA THR A 5 11.34 -3.27 20.70
C THR A 5 12.18 -4.00 19.66
N ALA A 6 11.54 -4.69 18.72
CA ALA A 6 12.20 -5.37 17.61
C ALA A 6 11.38 -5.20 16.33
N MET A 7 12.07 -5.11 15.21
CA MET A 7 11.43 -5.15 13.89
C MET A 7 10.88 -6.57 13.64
N PRO A 8 9.65 -6.69 13.09
CA PRO A 8 9.15 -8.00 12.68
C PRO A 8 10.06 -8.56 11.57
N ARG A 9 10.24 -9.88 11.58
CA ARG A 9 10.85 -10.56 10.42
C ARG A 9 9.82 -10.60 9.31
N HIS A 10 10.20 -10.16 8.12
CA HIS A 10 9.36 -10.26 6.93
C HIS A 10 9.99 -11.25 5.93
N ALA A 11 9.15 -11.97 5.22
CA ALA A 11 9.54 -12.69 4.03
C ALA A 11 9.74 -11.69 2.87
N PRO A 12 10.39 -12.09 1.76
CA PRO A 12 10.42 -11.29 0.55
C PRO A 12 8.99 -10.87 0.13
N GLY A 13 8.84 -9.60 -0.25
CA GLY A 13 7.56 -9.06 -0.70
C GLY A 13 7.36 -9.26 -2.20
N ILE A 14 6.10 -9.30 -2.63
CA ILE A 14 5.69 -9.32 -4.03
C ILE A 14 5.07 -7.97 -4.35
N GLY A 15 5.66 -7.23 -5.29
CA GLY A 15 5.05 -6.03 -5.87
C GLY A 15 4.12 -6.41 -7.03
N LEU A 16 2.99 -5.74 -7.13
CA LEU A 16 2.07 -5.85 -8.27
C LEU A 16 2.01 -4.50 -8.96
N ASP A 17 2.32 -4.45 -10.24
CA ASP A 17 2.29 -3.21 -11.03
C ASP A 17 1.83 -3.50 -12.45
N LEU A 18 1.00 -2.63 -13.01
CA LEU A 18 0.51 -2.77 -14.37
C LEU A 18 1.64 -2.57 -15.40
N GLN A 19 2.60 -1.69 -15.10
CA GLN A 19 3.75 -1.37 -15.93
C GLN A 19 5.02 -1.21 -15.08
N PRO A 20 5.60 -2.32 -14.61
CA PRO A 20 6.80 -2.27 -13.77
C PRO A 20 7.94 -1.54 -14.47
N ILE A 21 8.61 -0.67 -13.74
CA ILE A 21 9.80 0.01 -14.24
C ILE A 21 11.02 -0.88 -14.06
N ASP A 22 11.74 -1.12 -15.15
CA ASP A 22 13.07 -1.75 -15.09
C ASP A 22 14.11 -0.68 -14.71
N VAL A 23 14.64 -0.78 -13.50
CA VAL A 23 15.66 0.17 -12.99
C VAL A 23 17.03 0.00 -13.67
N THR A 24 17.22 -1.03 -14.49
CA THR A 24 18.42 -1.19 -15.33
C THR A 24 18.31 -0.45 -16.66
N ASP A 25 17.08 -0.10 -17.08
CA ASP A 25 16.82 0.75 -18.24
C ASP A 25 17.01 2.23 -17.87
N ALA A 26 18.05 2.84 -18.43
CA ALA A 26 18.40 4.23 -18.16
C ALA A 26 17.31 5.22 -18.64
N ASP A 27 16.57 4.91 -19.69
CA ASP A 27 15.51 5.77 -20.20
C ASP A 27 14.27 5.70 -19.29
N ALA A 28 13.92 4.51 -18.78
CA ALA A 28 12.87 4.33 -17.80
C ALA A 28 13.18 5.05 -16.49
N VAL A 29 14.43 5.00 -16.03
CA VAL A 29 14.87 5.73 -14.81
C VAL A 29 14.80 7.24 -15.05
N ARG A 30 15.29 7.76 -16.19
CA ARG A 30 15.15 9.19 -16.51
C ARG A 30 13.71 9.65 -16.56
N TRP A 31 12.79 8.81 -17.01
CA TRP A 31 11.36 9.12 -16.97
C TRP A 31 10.84 9.26 -15.53
N LEU A 32 11.22 8.35 -14.62
CA LEU A 32 10.89 8.47 -13.19
C LEU A 32 11.42 9.77 -12.59
N GLU A 33 12.67 10.09 -12.88
CA GLU A 33 13.33 11.33 -12.44
C GLU A 33 12.59 12.56 -12.96
N ALA A 34 12.18 12.56 -14.22
CA ALA A 34 11.42 13.65 -14.84
C ALA A 34 10.02 13.84 -14.23
N CYS A 35 9.46 12.82 -13.59
CA CYS A 35 8.21 12.92 -12.84
C CYS A 35 8.37 13.60 -11.47
N CYS A 36 9.60 13.82 -10.99
CA CYS A 36 9.85 14.61 -9.79
C CYS A 36 9.74 16.10 -10.08
N TRP A 37 8.99 16.82 -9.26
CA TRP A 37 8.84 18.26 -9.42
C TRP A 37 10.16 18.98 -9.09
N PRO A 38 10.57 20.00 -9.86
CA PRO A 38 11.89 20.62 -9.72
C PRO A 38 12.16 21.25 -8.36
N ASP A 39 11.12 21.66 -7.64
CA ASP A 39 11.20 22.26 -6.31
C ASP A 39 11.28 21.23 -5.16
N GLN A 40 11.27 19.92 -5.47
CA GLN A 40 11.29 18.82 -4.53
C GLN A 40 12.61 18.04 -4.55
N ALA A 41 13.73 18.73 -4.34
CA ALA A 41 15.08 18.14 -4.39
C ALA A 41 15.24 16.91 -3.48
N ASP A 42 14.67 16.96 -2.27
CA ASP A 42 14.73 15.82 -1.33
C ASP A 42 14.02 14.57 -1.88
N ARG A 43 12.97 14.76 -2.65
CA ARG A 43 12.25 13.67 -3.28
C ARG A 43 13.04 13.06 -4.42
N PHE A 44 13.71 13.89 -5.19
CA PHE A 44 14.62 13.48 -6.25
C PHE A 44 15.77 12.63 -5.68
N HIS A 45 16.48 13.11 -4.66
CA HIS A 45 17.56 12.36 -4.03
C HIS A 45 17.10 11.03 -3.40
N ARG A 46 15.87 11.00 -2.84
CA ARG A 46 15.31 9.72 -2.37
C ARG A 46 15.01 8.74 -3.50
N LEU A 47 14.57 9.24 -4.66
CA LEU A 47 14.37 8.41 -5.83
C LEU A 47 15.69 7.83 -6.34
N GLU A 48 16.74 8.65 -6.47
CA GLU A 48 18.06 8.18 -6.86
C GLU A 48 18.57 7.06 -5.93
N ALA A 49 18.48 7.29 -4.62
CA ALA A 49 18.87 6.29 -3.63
C ALA A 49 18.01 5.00 -3.71
N ALA A 50 16.71 5.12 -3.97
CA ALA A 50 15.82 3.97 -4.14
C ALA A 50 16.16 3.16 -5.41
N VAL A 51 16.48 3.84 -6.51
CA VAL A 51 16.94 3.19 -7.76
C VAL A 51 18.22 2.41 -7.53
N GLU A 52 19.20 2.98 -6.84
CA GLU A 52 20.46 2.29 -6.52
C GLU A 52 20.24 1.06 -5.62
N LEU A 53 19.37 1.17 -4.62
CA LEU A 53 18.98 0.02 -3.77
C LEU A 53 18.27 -1.06 -4.58
N ALA A 54 17.36 -0.69 -5.47
CA ALA A 54 16.64 -1.63 -6.32
C ALA A 54 17.58 -2.32 -7.33
N ARG A 55 18.60 -1.63 -7.82
CA ARG A 55 19.65 -2.24 -8.67
C ARG A 55 20.50 -3.27 -7.91
N ALA A 56 20.85 -2.94 -6.67
CA ALA A 56 21.67 -3.81 -5.82
C ALA A 56 20.91 -5.04 -5.31
N ALA A 57 19.61 -4.89 -5.02
CA ALA A 57 18.73 -5.94 -4.53
C ALA A 57 17.34 -5.80 -5.17
N PRO A 58 17.17 -6.29 -6.41
CA PRO A 58 15.93 -6.12 -7.16
C PRO A 58 14.73 -6.70 -6.40
N PRO A 59 13.69 -5.90 -6.15
CA PRO A 59 12.44 -6.42 -5.59
C PRO A 59 11.73 -7.31 -6.61
N GLU A 60 11.01 -8.31 -6.14
CA GLU A 60 10.12 -9.08 -7.02
C GLU A 60 8.90 -8.23 -7.37
N ILE A 61 8.81 -7.75 -8.60
CA ILE A 61 7.67 -7.02 -9.11
C ILE A 61 7.09 -7.81 -10.29
N ARG A 62 5.79 -8.10 -10.21
CA ARG A 62 5.05 -8.85 -11.23
C ARG A 62 4.18 -7.89 -12.01
N GLN A 63 4.29 -7.96 -13.33
CA GLN A 63 3.39 -7.22 -14.20
C GLN A 63 2.00 -7.83 -14.15
N GLY A 64 0.99 -7.00 -13.88
CA GLY A 64 -0.40 -7.43 -13.88
C GLY A 64 -1.34 -6.42 -13.26
N ASP A 65 -2.61 -6.59 -13.57
CA ASP A 65 -3.69 -5.86 -12.92
C ASP A 65 -3.81 -6.29 -11.45
N ALA A 66 -3.76 -5.33 -10.53
CA ALA A 66 -3.80 -5.60 -9.11
C ALA A 66 -5.09 -6.31 -8.67
N VAL A 67 -6.23 -5.96 -9.26
CA VAL A 67 -7.52 -6.61 -8.96
C VAL A 67 -7.49 -8.08 -9.35
N ALA A 68 -6.97 -8.37 -10.55
CA ALA A 68 -6.92 -9.72 -11.07
C ALA A 68 -5.90 -10.62 -10.36
N THR A 69 -4.83 -10.04 -9.78
CA THR A 69 -3.67 -10.81 -9.32
C THR A 69 -3.47 -10.82 -7.80
N VAL A 70 -4.06 -9.87 -7.04
CA VAL A 70 -3.86 -9.75 -5.60
C VAL A 70 -4.19 -11.01 -4.81
N SER A 71 -5.27 -11.71 -5.17
CA SER A 71 -5.68 -12.94 -4.48
C SER A 71 -4.66 -14.07 -4.61
N ALA A 72 -4.03 -14.20 -5.80
CA ALA A 72 -2.97 -15.19 -6.02
C ALA A 72 -1.71 -14.84 -5.20
N ALA A 73 -1.31 -13.57 -5.20
CA ALA A 73 -0.17 -13.09 -4.42
C ALA A 73 -0.39 -13.27 -2.90
N VAL A 74 -1.59 -13.03 -2.41
CA VAL A 74 -1.94 -13.26 -0.99
C VAL A 74 -1.81 -14.73 -0.62
N ARG A 75 -2.32 -15.66 -1.45
CA ARG A 75 -2.18 -17.11 -1.17
C ARG A 75 -0.74 -17.56 -1.17
N GLU A 76 0.07 -17.04 -2.09
CA GLU A 76 1.50 -17.34 -2.13
C GLU A 76 2.22 -16.81 -0.87
N ALA A 77 1.97 -15.56 -0.50
CA ALA A 77 2.53 -14.96 0.71
C ALA A 77 2.12 -15.74 1.98
N ALA A 78 0.92 -16.30 2.03
CA ALA A 78 0.42 -17.10 3.14
C ALA A 78 1.24 -18.37 3.41
N ALA A 79 1.93 -18.91 2.41
CA ALA A 79 2.84 -20.05 2.58
C ALA A 79 4.09 -19.69 3.40
N HIS A 80 4.42 -18.41 3.51
CA HIS A 80 5.61 -17.91 4.21
C HIS A 80 5.30 -17.23 5.55
N GLY A 81 4.06 -16.93 5.83
CA GLY A 81 3.62 -16.28 7.05
C GLY A 81 2.29 -15.57 6.91
N HIS A 82 2.00 -14.64 7.83
CA HIS A 82 0.79 -13.85 7.76
C HIS A 82 0.88 -12.81 6.62
N PRO A 83 0.01 -12.89 5.59
CA PRO A 83 0.05 -11.94 4.48
C PRO A 83 -0.31 -10.52 4.94
N VAL A 84 0.46 -9.55 4.48
CA VAL A 84 0.17 -8.14 4.67
C VAL A 84 0.18 -7.46 3.30
N VAL A 85 -0.99 -7.04 2.86
CA VAL A 85 -1.14 -6.20 1.68
C VAL A 85 -0.84 -4.75 2.08
N THR A 86 -0.14 -4.00 1.23
CA THR A 86 0.09 -2.57 1.45
C THR A 86 -0.28 -1.79 0.20
N THR A 87 -1.00 -0.69 0.37
CA THR A 87 -1.27 0.28 -0.70
C THR A 87 -1.03 1.70 -0.19
N SER A 88 -0.46 2.54 -1.05
CA SER A 88 -0.27 3.95 -0.76
C SER A 88 -0.50 4.76 -2.03
N TRP A 89 -1.63 5.45 -2.11
CA TRP A 89 -2.10 6.17 -3.30
C TRP A 89 -2.15 5.31 -4.58
N ALA A 90 -2.23 3.99 -4.41
CA ALA A 90 -2.31 3.04 -5.51
C ALA A 90 -3.75 2.93 -6.04
N LEU A 91 -4.74 2.97 -5.16
CA LEU A 91 -6.13 2.83 -5.56
C LEU A 91 -6.64 4.04 -6.36
N SER A 92 -5.97 5.20 -6.27
CA SER A 92 -6.30 6.38 -7.08
C SER A 92 -6.16 6.15 -8.59
N TYR A 93 -5.38 5.17 -8.99
CA TYR A 93 -5.22 4.79 -10.40
C TYR A 93 -6.30 3.84 -10.91
N LEU A 94 -7.13 3.31 -10.03
CA LEU A 94 -8.26 2.47 -10.38
C LEU A 94 -9.54 3.30 -10.51
N PRO A 95 -10.42 3.01 -11.48
CA PRO A 95 -11.76 3.56 -11.48
C PRO A 95 -12.55 3.04 -10.27
N GLU A 96 -13.65 3.69 -9.92
CA GLU A 96 -14.40 3.38 -8.70
C GLU A 96 -14.86 1.91 -8.61
N ASP A 97 -15.28 1.34 -9.73
CA ASP A 97 -15.62 -0.08 -9.82
C ASP A 97 -14.40 -0.99 -9.61
N GLY A 98 -13.22 -0.61 -10.10
CA GLY A 98 -11.95 -1.29 -9.85
C GLY A 98 -11.54 -1.22 -8.38
N GLN A 99 -11.73 -0.08 -7.72
CA GLN A 99 -11.49 0.06 -6.27
C GLN A 99 -12.40 -0.86 -5.46
N ARG A 100 -13.70 -0.93 -5.81
CA ARG A 100 -14.65 -1.88 -5.19
C ARG A 100 -14.26 -3.34 -5.44
N ALA A 101 -13.83 -3.65 -6.67
CA ALA A 101 -13.41 -4.99 -7.05
C ALA A 101 -12.15 -5.41 -6.28
N PHE A 102 -11.19 -4.49 -6.07
CA PHE A 102 -10.00 -4.77 -5.26
C PHE A 102 -10.36 -5.17 -3.81
N VAL A 103 -11.26 -4.40 -3.17
CA VAL A 103 -11.75 -4.73 -1.82
C VAL A 103 -12.48 -6.08 -1.82
N ALA A 104 -13.32 -6.35 -2.82
CA ALA A 104 -14.05 -7.61 -2.94
C ALA A 104 -13.11 -8.81 -3.14
N GLU A 105 -11.99 -8.65 -3.86
CA GLU A 105 -10.97 -9.69 -4.00
C GLU A 105 -10.26 -9.99 -2.69
N LEU A 106 -9.98 -8.98 -1.86
CA LEU A 106 -9.46 -9.18 -0.51
C LEU A 106 -10.47 -9.90 0.39
N ASP A 107 -11.75 -9.50 0.36
CA ASP A 107 -12.82 -10.18 1.09
C ASP A 107 -12.94 -11.66 0.64
N ARG A 108 -12.82 -11.92 -0.65
CA ARG A 108 -12.91 -13.27 -1.21
C ARG A 108 -11.75 -14.15 -0.77
N VAL A 109 -10.50 -13.69 -0.89
CA VAL A 109 -9.34 -14.49 -0.45
C VAL A 109 -9.29 -14.65 1.05
N ALA A 110 -9.86 -13.72 1.81
CA ALA A 110 -9.97 -13.79 3.26
C ALA A 110 -10.86 -14.93 3.78
N THR A 111 -11.69 -15.53 2.93
CA THR A 111 -12.41 -16.77 3.27
C THR A 111 -11.50 -17.99 3.36
N GLU A 112 -10.32 -17.91 2.77
CA GLU A 112 -9.33 -18.99 2.70
C GLU A 112 -8.14 -18.75 3.63
N VAL A 113 -7.75 -17.48 3.81
CA VAL A 113 -6.51 -17.08 4.51
C VAL A 113 -6.74 -15.85 5.36
N ASP A 114 -6.32 -15.88 6.61
CA ASP A 114 -6.25 -14.66 7.43
C ASP A 114 -5.21 -13.69 6.85
N LEU A 115 -5.58 -12.43 6.68
CA LEU A 115 -4.68 -11.41 6.16
C LEU A 115 -4.88 -10.05 6.82
N SER A 116 -3.95 -9.14 6.55
CA SER A 116 -4.07 -7.74 6.92
C SER A 116 -3.82 -6.85 5.70
N TRP A 117 -4.48 -5.71 5.66
CA TRP A 117 -4.22 -4.67 4.66
C TRP A 117 -3.92 -3.35 5.35
N VAL A 118 -2.75 -2.79 5.10
CA VAL A 118 -2.36 -1.44 5.53
C VAL A 118 -2.54 -0.51 4.34
N SER A 119 -3.47 0.42 4.44
CA SER A 119 -3.76 1.39 3.39
C SER A 119 -3.40 2.81 3.82
N VAL A 120 -2.81 3.57 2.91
CA VAL A 120 -2.57 5.01 3.02
C VAL A 120 -3.20 5.67 1.80
N GLU A 121 -4.52 5.83 1.85
CA GLU A 121 -5.32 6.26 0.71
C GLU A 121 -6.23 7.43 1.10
N SER A 122 -6.78 8.14 0.11
CA SER A 122 -7.91 9.01 0.37
C SER A 122 -9.13 8.16 0.79
N PRO A 123 -9.93 8.59 1.76
CA PRO A 123 -11.16 7.86 2.16
C PRO A 123 -12.12 7.58 1.01
N ALA A 124 -12.16 8.47 0.01
CA ALA A 124 -12.98 8.30 -1.18
C ALA A 124 -12.53 7.15 -2.08
N GLN A 125 -11.29 6.69 -1.95
CA GLN A 125 -10.68 5.65 -2.79
C GLN A 125 -10.71 4.25 -2.15
N THR A 126 -11.37 4.12 -1.02
CA THR A 126 -11.57 2.85 -0.32
C THR A 126 -13.06 2.53 -0.16
N PRO A 127 -13.83 2.48 -1.27
CA PRO A 127 -15.27 2.25 -1.21
C PRO A 127 -15.58 0.88 -0.58
N GLY A 128 -16.59 0.86 0.28
CA GLY A 128 -16.96 -0.36 1.02
C GLY A 128 -16.20 -0.59 2.32
N LEU A 129 -15.22 0.24 2.65
CA LEU A 129 -14.61 0.25 3.97
C LEU A 129 -15.22 1.38 4.83
N PRO A 130 -15.62 1.10 6.07
CA PRO A 130 -16.17 2.11 6.97
C PRO A 130 -15.05 2.96 7.58
N ILE A 131 -14.25 3.63 6.73
CA ILE A 131 -13.19 4.54 7.19
C ILE A 131 -13.83 5.89 7.47
N PRO A 132 -13.84 6.37 8.72
CA PRO A 132 -14.43 7.66 9.05
C PRO A 132 -13.69 8.78 8.30
N SER A 133 -14.43 9.54 7.52
CA SER A 133 -13.96 10.74 6.82
C SER A 133 -14.75 11.95 7.29
N THR A 134 -14.07 13.08 7.36
CA THR A 134 -14.69 14.40 7.62
C THR A 134 -14.20 15.37 6.55
N ALA A 135 -14.92 16.48 6.36
CA ALA A 135 -14.49 17.53 5.43
C ALA A 135 -13.05 18.01 5.69
N ALA A 136 -12.59 17.97 6.95
CA ALA A 136 -11.22 18.32 7.31
C ALA A 136 -10.18 17.27 6.86
N THR A 137 -10.61 16.05 6.53
CA THR A 137 -9.71 14.93 6.15
C THR A 137 -9.82 14.54 4.68
N GLU A 138 -10.70 15.16 3.91
CA GLU A 138 -10.88 14.86 2.47
C GLU A 138 -9.61 15.08 1.64
N HIS A 139 -8.75 15.99 2.07
CA HIS A 139 -7.48 16.30 1.40
C HIS A 139 -6.27 15.55 1.98
N LEU A 140 -6.51 14.66 2.92
CA LEU A 140 -5.45 13.91 3.60
C LEU A 140 -5.51 12.44 3.21
N SER A 141 -4.35 11.79 3.31
CA SER A 141 -4.32 10.33 3.34
C SER A 141 -4.79 9.84 4.71
N VAL A 142 -5.64 8.84 4.74
CA VAL A 142 -5.99 8.12 5.96
C VAL A 142 -5.18 6.84 6.02
N LEU A 143 -4.42 6.68 7.10
CA LEU A 143 -3.76 5.43 7.42
C LEU A 143 -4.76 4.52 8.12
N ALA A 144 -5.06 3.39 7.50
CA ALA A 144 -5.96 2.40 8.06
C ALA A 144 -5.35 1.00 8.05
N LEU A 145 -5.79 0.19 9.00
CA LEU A 145 -5.51 -1.23 9.07
C LEU A 145 -6.83 -1.99 8.95
N THR A 146 -6.98 -2.75 7.89
CA THR A 146 -8.06 -3.72 7.74
C THR A 146 -7.51 -5.11 8.02
N THR A 147 -8.18 -5.87 8.87
CA THR A 147 -7.80 -7.24 9.20
C THR A 147 -8.93 -8.19 8.91
N TRP A 148 -8.62 -9.36 8.41
CA TRP A 148 -9.54 -10.48 8.30
C TRP A 148 -9.02 -11.63 9.16
N ARG A 149 -9.89 -12.13 10.04
CA ARG A 149 -9.62 -13.25 10.94
C ARG A 149 -10.83 -14.17 10.92
N GLY A 150 -10.64 -15.42 10.49
CA GLY A 150 -11.75 -16.37 10.33
C GLY A 150 -12.86 -15.85 9.41
N GLY A 151 -12.51 -15.06 8.38
CA GLY A 151 -13.46 -14.41 7.47
C GLY A 151 -14.10 -13.13 8.00
N GLU A 152 -13.91 -12.78 9.29
CA GLU A 152 -14.45 -11.54 9.87
C GLU A 152 -13.53 -10.36 9.54
N ARG A 153 -14.10 -9.32 8.93
CA ARG A 153 -13.39 -8.08 8.59
C ARG A 153 -13.53 -7.04 9.70
N ARG A 154 -12.41 -6.46 10.11
CA ARG A 154 -12.35 -5.31 11.02
C ARG A 154 -11.49 -4.21 10.42
N VAL A 155 -11.96 -2.97 10.54
CA VAL A 155 -11.27 -1.78 10.03
C VAL A 155 -10.92 -0.86 11.19
N HIS A 156 -9.65 -0.48 11.26
CA HIS A 156 -9.12 0.44 12.25
C HIS A 156 -8.46 1.62 11.55
N ARG A 157 -8.93 2.83 11.84
CA ARG A 157 -8.20 4.03 11.49
C ARG A 157 -7.03 4.18 12.46
N LEU A 158 -5.84 4.35 11.91
CA LEU A 158 -4.60 4.49 12.67
C LEU A 158 -4.10 5.92 12.71
N GLY A 159 -4.53 6.77 11.78
CA GLY A 159 -4.12 8.14 11.71
C GLY A 159 -4.34 8.80 10.36
N THR A 160 -3.72 9.93 10.18
CA THR A 160 -3.70 10.69 8.93
C THR A 160 -2.27 10.99 8.52
N ALA A 161 -2.06 11.17 7.22
CA ALA A 161 -0.76 11.50 6.67
C ALA A 161 -0.89 12.54 5.56
N HIS A 162 0.19 13.26 5.32
CA HIS A 162 0.31 14.07 4.12
C HIS A 162 0.33 13.15 2.89
N PRO A 163 -0.37 13.49 1.79
CA PRO A 163 -0.38 12.67 0.57
C PRO A 163 1.00 12.29 0.03
N HIS A 164 1.99 13.16 0.23
CA HIS A 164 3.37 12.93 -0.19
C HIS A 164 4.32 12.51 0.94
N GLY A 165 3.80 12.08 2.09
CA GLY A 165 4.58 11.51 3.18
C GLY A 165 5.42 12.49 4.00
N TYR A 166 5.15 13.80 3.96
CA TYR A 166 5.92 14.79 4.73
C TYR A 166 5.68 14.71 6.23
N TRP A 167 4.52 14.22 6.66
CA TRP A 167 4.17 14.03 8.06
C TRP A 167 3.16 12.90 8.21
N LEU A 168 3.16 12.30 9.38
CA LEU A 168 2.20 11.30 9.83
C LEU A 168 1.70 11.73 11.21
N HIS A 169 0.39 11.84 11.36
CA HIS A 169 -0.28 11.98 12.65
C HIS A 169 -0.87 10.64 13.06
N TRP A 170 -0.29 10.02 14.07
CA TRP A 170 -0.77 8.75 14.62
C TRP A 170 -1.90 9.02 15.63
N GLU A 171 -3.04 8.39 15.44
CA GLU A 171 -4.14 8.41 16.39
C GLU A 171 -3.95 7.23 17.35
N ALA A 172 -3.95 7.53 18.67
CA ALA A 172 -3.95 6.45 19.66
C ALA A 172 -5.24 5.63 19.47
N ALA A 173 -5.12 4.31 19.37
CA ALA A 173 -6.28 3.45 19.33
C ALA A 173 -7.14 3.74 20.57
N THR A 174 -8.25 4.44 20.37
CA THR A 174 -9.29 4.52 21.41
C THR A 174 -9.90 3.14 21.48
N GLY A 175 -9.42 2.34 22.43
CA GLY A 175 -10.00 1.04 22.71
C GLY A 175 -11.48 1.21 23.06
N ARG A 176 -12.34 0.63 22.24
CA ARG A 176 -13.69 0.22 22.63
C ARG A 176 -13.83 -1.25 22.31
#